data_9daf169c5a20b236bc77926e63dfee7f
#
_entry.id   9daf169c5a20b236bc77926e63dfee7f
#
_cell.length_a   1.000
_cell.length_b   1.000
_cell.length_c   1.000
_cell.angle_alpha   90.00
_cell.angle_beta   90.00
_cell.angle_gamma   90.00
#
_symmetry.space_group_name_H-M   'P 1'
#
loop_
_entity.id
_entity.type
_entity.pdbx_description
1 polymer ?
#
loop_
_entity_poly.entity_id
_entity_poly.type
_entity_poly.pdbx_seq_one_letter_code
_entity_poly.pdbx_strand_id
1 'polypeptide(L)'
;AELLQTVNNPEITLYGVGSVEEEVGLRGAQTSAEHIKPDVVIVLDTAVAGDVPGIDNIKYPLKLSNGPGLMLFDKRYFPNQKLVAALKNCAVHNDLPLQFCTMKTGATDGGRYNVMGGGRPVVALCLPTRYLHANSGMISKADYDALLTLIKDFLTTLTAEKVNAFSQFRQVD
;
A
#
# COMPACT_ATOMS: atom_id res chain seq x y z
N ALA A 1 3.36 7.86 -11.67
CA ALA A 1 3.56 9.08 -12.46
C ALA A 1 2.55 10.16 -12.07
N GLU A 2 1.24 9.89 -12.10
CA GLU A 2 0.19 10.89 -11.86
C GLU A 2 0.26 11.55 -10.47
N LEU A 3 0.49 10.78 -9.41
CA LEU A 3 0.69 11.33 -8.05
C LEU A 3 1.86 12.32 -7.99
N LEU A 4 2.98 12.02 -8.64
CA LEU A 4 4.14 12.90 -8.69
C LEU A 4 3.87 14.22 -9.44
N GLN A 5 2.89 14.23 -10.34
CA GLN A 5 2.49 15.42 -11.10
C GLN A 5 1.42 16.25 -10.39
N THR A 6 0.61 15.62 -9.54
CA THR A 6 -0.60 16.25 -8.99
C THR A 6 -0.55 16.52 -7.49
N VAL A 7 0.33 15.85 -6.74
CA VAL A 7 0.53 16.13 -5.31
C VAL A 7 1.51 17.30 -5.17
N ASN A 8 1.04 18.38 -4.57
CA ASN A 8 1.86 19.51 -4.20
C ASN A 8 1.76 19.71 -2.67
N ASN A 9 2.76 19.24 -1.95
CA ASN A 9 2.83 19.37 -0.50
C ASN A 9 4.26 19.75 -0.09
N PRO A 10 4.50 20.99 0.35
CA PRO A 10 5.84 21.48 0.66
C PRO A 10 6.45 20.87 1.93
N GLU A 11 5.65 20.18 2.75
CA GLU A 11 6.13 19.57 4.00
C GLU A 11 6.77 18.19 3.81
N ILE A 12 6.64 17.61 2.62
CA ILE A 12 7.16 16.27 2.33
C ILE A 12 7.96 16.25 1.02
N THR A 13 8.92 15.34 0.94
CA THR A 13 9.54 14.97 -0.34
C THR A 13 8.94 13.65 -0.82
N LEU A 14 8.30 13.66 -1.97
CA LEU A 14 7.65 12.48 -2.55
C LEU A 14 8.58 11.81 -3.58
N TYR A 15 8.92 10.56 -3.33
CA TYR A 15 9.64 9.70 -4.26
C TYR A 15 8.69 8.69 -4.90
N GLY A 16 8.68 8.61 -6.23
CA GLY A 16 8.03 7.54 -6.97
C GLY A 16 9.06 6.51 -7.40
N VAL A 17 8.93 5.29 -6.92
CA VAL A 17 9.86 4.20 -7.19
C VAL A 17 9.18 3.14 -8.05
N GLY A 18 9.74 2.87 -9.23
CA GLY A 18 9.45 1.67 -10.00
C GLY A 18 10.47 0.59 -9.64
N SER A 19 10.13 -0.29 -8.70
CA SER A 19 11.01 -1.35 -8.27
C SER A 19 11.16 -2.41 -9.35
N VAL A 20 12.35 -2.98 -9.46
CA VAL A 20 12.66 -4.09 -10.37
C VAL A 20 12.80 -5.39 -9.59
N GLU A 21 12.61 -6.53 -10.25
CA GLU A 21 12.83 -7.86 -9.67
C GLU A 21 12.01 -8.09 -8.37
N GLU A 22 10.78 -7.61 -8.34
CA GLU A 22 9.86 -7.84 -7.21
C GLU A 22 9.57 -9.33 -7.08
N GLU A 23 9.17 -10.00 -8.17
CA GLU A 23 8.78 -11.42 -8.25
C GLU A 23 9.89 -12.41 -7.91
N VAL A 24 11.15 -11.98 -7.94
CA VAL A 24 12.32 -12.81 -7.66
C VAL A 24 13.05 -12.43 -6.37
N GLY A 25 12.34 -11.83 -5.44
CA GLY A 25 12.82 -11.60 -4.07
C GLY A 25 12.85 -10.16 -3.61
N LEU A 26 12.01 -9.27 -4.16
CA LEU A 26 11.85 -7.88 -3.74
C LEU A 26 13.18 -7.10 -3.81
N ARG A 27 13.98 -7.34 -4.85
CA ARG A 27 15.37 -6.87 -4.90
C ARG A 27 15.46 -5.36 -5.12
N GLY A 28 14.63 -4.84 -6.04
CA GLY A 28 14.55 -3.41 -6.30
C GLY A 28 14.07 -2.61 -5.09
N ALA A 29 13.15 -3.17 -4.30
CA ALA A 29 12.72 -2.56 -3.04
C ALA A 29 13.88 -2.47 -2.03
N GLN A 30 14.70 -3.52 -1.92
CA GLN A 30 15.86 -3.51 -1.03
C GLN A 30 16.87 -2.43 -1.43
N THR A 31 17.24 -2.34 -2.71
CA THR A 31 18.23 -1.38 -3.18
C THR A 31 17.72 0.06 -3.10
N SER A 32 16.47 0.31 -3.47
CA SER A 32 15.86 1.64 -3.37
C SER A 32 15.68 2.09 -1.91
N ALA A 33 15.35 1.16 -1.01
CA ALA A 33 15.26 1.43 0.42
C ALA A 33 16.58 1.97 0.99
N GLU A 34 17.69 1.33 0.66
CA GLU A 34 19.03 1.74 1.11
C GLU A 34 19.47 3.07 0.49
N HIS A 35 19.06 3.34 -0.76
CA HIS A 35 19.44 4.55 -1.48
C HIS A 35 18.63 5.77 -1.02
N ILE A 36 17.31 5.63 -0.93
CA ILE A 36 16.37 6.74 -0.61
C ILE A 36 16.27 6.97 0.89
N LYS A 37 16.29 5.90 1.70
CA LYS A 37 16.10 5.93 3.16
C LYS A 37 14.80 6.65 3.57
N PRO A 38 13.64 6.24 3.04
CA PRO A 38 12.38 6.94 3.28
C PRO A 38 11.95 6.87 4.75
N ASP A 39 11.24 7.89 5.22
CA ASP A 39 10.64 7.91 6.57
C ASP A 39 9.35 7.09 6.63
N VAL A 40 8.59 7.09 5.55
CA VAL A 40 7.32 6.36 5.39
C VAL A 40 7.24 5.76 4.00
N VAL A 41 6.66 4.57 3.88
CA VAL A 41 6.49 3.89 2.59
C VAL A 41 5.05 3.47 2.38
N ILE A 42 4.52 3.82 1.21
CA ILE A 42 3.26 3.30 0.69
C ILE A 42 3.60 2.44 -0.52
N VAL A 43 3.39 1.14 -0.39
CA VAL A 43 3.54 0.19 -1.49
C VAL A 43 2.24 0.15 -2.28
N LEU A 44 2.35 0.21 -3.60
CA LEU A 44 1.23 0.04 -4.53
C LEU A 44 1.45 -1.25 -5.29
N ASP A 45 0.50 -2.16 -5.15
CA ASP A 45 0.59 -3.49 -5.73
C ASP A 45 -0.77 -3.96 -6.25
N THR A 46 -0.85 -5.17 -6.72
CA THR A 46 -2.09 -5.86 -7.05
C THR A 46 -2.34 -7.01 -6.07
N ALA A 47 -3.59 -7.39 -5.89
CA ALA A 47 -3.94 -8.55 -5.09
C ALA A 47 -5.10 -9.33 -5.71
N VAL A 48 -5.12 -10.64 -5.49
CA VAL A 48 -6.12 -11.54 -6.05
C VAL A 48 -7.53 -11.12 -5.62
N ALA A 49 -8.39 -10.87 -6.61
CA ALA A 49 -9.83 -10.73 -6.40
C ALA A 49 -10.49 -12.12 -6.32
N GLY A 50 -11.19 -12.39 -5.22
CA GLY A 50 -11.86 -13.66 -4.96
C GLY A 50 -13.29 -13.75 -5.50
N ASP A 51 -13.73 -12.76 -6.27
CA ASP A 51 -15.07 -12.70 -6.87
C ASP A 51 -15.18 -13.43 -8.22
N VAL A 52 -14.34 -14.43 -8.42
CA VAL A 52 -14.34 -15.33 -9.58
C VAL A 52 -14.86 -16.71 -9.15
N PRO A 53 -15.76 -17.35 -9.93
CA PRO A 53 -16.22 -18.70 -9.64
C PRO A 53 -15.07 -19.70 -9.41
N GLY A 54 -15.13 -20.48 -8.33
CA GLY A 54 -14.10 -21.45 -7.97
C GLY A 54 -12.94 -20.89 -7.15
N ILE A 55 -12.88 -19.59 -6.88
CA ILE A 55 -11.90 -18.99 -5.98
C ILE A 55 -12.45 -18.96 -4.54
N ASP A 56 -11.60 -19.30 -3.58
CA ASP A 56 -11.91 -19.20 -2.14
C ASP A 56 -11.99 -17.72 -1.72
N ASN A 57 -13.18 -17.20 -1.56
CA ASN A 57 -13.42 -15.80 -1.19
C ASN A 57 -13.12 -15.47 0.29
N ILE A 58 -12.92 -16.47 1.14
CA ILE A 58 -12.45 -16.27 2.51
C ILE A 58 -10.93 -16.00 2.48
N LYS A 59 -10.23 -16.77 1.66
CA LYS A 59 -8.79 -16.58 1.48
C LYS A 59 -8.46 -15.31 0.68
N TYR A 60 -9.28 -14.96 -0.30
CA TYR A 60 -9.13 -13.82 -1.19
C TYR A 60 -10.38 -12.94 -1.13
N PRO A 61 -10.50 -12.08 -0.10
CA PRO A 61 -11.74 -11.36 0.17
C PRO A 61 -12.02 -10.18 -0.77
N LEU A 62 -11.01 -9.72 -1.52
CA LEU A 62 -11.17 -8.56 -2.41
C LEU A 62 -12.13 -8.86 -3.57
N LYS A 63 -12.88 -7.84 -3.96
CA LYS A 63 -13.82 -7.87 -5.09
C LYS A 63 -13.58 -6.65 -5.98
N LEU A 64 -13.73 -6.81 -7.29
CA LEU A 64 -13.70 -5.70 -8.21
C LEU A 64 -14.86 -4.74 -7.93
N SER A 65 -14.60 -3.46 -8.17
CA SER A 65 -15.55 -2.34 -8.01
C SER A 65 -16.01 -2.05 -6.57
N ASN A 66 -15.31 -2.61 -5.58
CA ASN A 66 -15.54 -2.34 -4.16
C ASN A 66 -14.42 -1.50 -3.51
N GLY A 67 -13.56 -0.90 -4.34
CA GLY A 67 -12.44 -0.08 -3.91
C GLY A 67 -11.13 -0.85 -3.74
N PRO A 68 -10.02 -0.14 -3.50
CA PRO A 68 -8.71 -0.75 -3.27
C PRO A 68 -8.69 -1.58 -1.99
N GLY A 69 -7.76 -2.53 -1.93
CA GLY A 69 -7.48 -3.34 -0.74
C GLY A 69 -6.34 -2.75 0.10
N LEU A 70 -6.53 -2.60 1.40
CA LEU A 70 -5.47 -2.34 2.34
C LEU A 70 -4.98 -3.68 2.90
N MET A 71 -3.68 -3.97 2.72
CA MET A 71 -3.05 -5.21 3.16
C MET A 71 -2.80 -5.17 4.67
N LEU A 72 -3.44 -6.06 5.42
CA LEU A 72 -3.29 -6.16 6.88
C LEU A 72 -2.10 -7.00 7.32
N PHE A 73 -1.61 -7.89 6.47
CA PHE A 73 -0.30 -8.54 6.55
C PHE A 73 -0.02 -9.29 5.26
N ASP A 74 1.26 -9.49 4.96
CA ASP A 74 1.74 -10.49 4.04
C ASP A 74 2.77 -11.40 4.73
N LYS A 75 3.39 -12.34 3.99
CA LYS A 75 4.37 -13.28 4.55
C LYS A 75 5.59 -12.59 5.17
N ARG A 76 5.88 -11.35 4.82
CA ARG A 76 7.13 -10.66 5.18
C ARG A 76 6.94 -9.39 5.99
N TYR A 77 5.72 -8.86 6.12
CA TYR A 77 5.50 -7.64 6.88
C TYR A 77 4.11 -7.56 7.53
N PHE A 78 4.04 -6.75 8.57
CA PHE A 78 2.81 -6.21 9.14
C PHE A 78 2.81 -4.69 8.95
N PRO A 79 1.70 -4.08 8.52
CA PRO A 79 1.65 -2.65 8.30
C PRO A 79 1.77 -1.87 9.61
N ASN A 80 2.31 -0.67 9.50
CA ASN A 80 2.27 0.28 10.60
C ASN A 80 0.82 0.65 10.94
N GLN A 81 0.39 0.39 12.17
CA GLN A 81 -1.00 0.55 12.59
C GLN A 81 -1.47 2.01 12.57
N LYS A 82 -0.57 2.97 12.77
CA LYS A 82 -0.90 4.40 12.68
C LYS A 82 -1.14 4.80 11.23
N LEU A 83 -0.36 4.27 10.27
CA LEU A 83 -0.61 4.46 8.83
C LEU A 83 -1.94 3.82 8.40
N VAL A 84 -2.23 2.61 8.87
CA VAL A 84 -3.52 1.94 8.62
C VAL A 84 -4.67 2.81 9.10
N ALA A 85 -4.60 3.30 10.34
CA ALA A 85 -5.64 4.16 10.91
C ALA A 85 -5.78 5.47 10.13
N ALA A 86 -4.67 6.10 9.74
CA ALA A 86 -4.70 7.35 8.98
C ALA A 86 -5.32 7.18 7.59
N LEU A 87 -5.00 6.11 6.86
CA LEU A 87 -5.59 5.80 5.56
C LEU A 87 -7.08 5.45 5.66
N LYS A 88 -7.46 4.67 6.69
CA LYS A 88 -8.89 4.39 6.96
C LYS A 88 -9.66 5.67 7.22
N ASN A 89 -9.14 6.56 8.05
CA ASN A 89 -9.79 7.84 8.35
C ASN A 89 -9.88 8.72 7.10
N CYS A 90 -8.84 8.73 6.27
CA CYS A 90 -8.86 9.44 4.99
C CYS A 90 -9.94 8.89 4.05
N ALA A 91 -10.07 7.56 3.92
CA ALA A 91 -11.10 6.94 3.12
C ALA A 91 -12.51 7.28 3.61
N VAL A 92 -12.75 7.19 4.93
CA VAL A 92 -14.05 7.54 5.54
C VAL A 92 -14.39 9.03 5.34
N HIS A 93 -13.40 9.92 5.54
CA HIS A 93 -13.62 11.37 5.39
C HIS A 93 -14.02 11.76 3.96
N ASN A 94 -13.49 11.07 2.96
CA ASN A 94 -13.72 11.35 1.55
C ASN A 94 -14.78 10.41 0.91
N ASP A 95 -15.52 9.64 1.71
CA ASP A 95 -16.52 8.67 1.25
C ASP A 95 -15.98 7.71 0.17
N LEU A 96 -14.72 7.28 0.33
CA LEU A 96 -14.05 6.37 -0.59
C LEU A 96 -14.20 4.92 -0.13
N PRO A 97 -14.50 4.00 -1.07
CA PRO A 97 -14.54 2.58 -0.74
C PRO A 97 -13.13 2.07 -0.40
N LEU A 98 -13.02 1.23 0.63
CA LEU A 98 -11.77 0.59 1.04
C LEU A 98 -12.05 -0.82 1.55
N GLN A 99 -11.37 -1.80 0.97
CA GLN A 99 -11.42 -3.19 1.38
C GLN A 99 -10.19 -3.57 2.20
N PHE A 100 -10.21 -4.73 2.84
CA PHE A 100 -9.09 -5.28 3.59
C PHE A 100 -8.72 -6.66 3.08
N CYS A 101 -7.42 -6.95 3.01
CA CYS A 101 -6.93 -8.26 2.58
C CYS A 101 -5.71 -8.70 3.39
N THR A 102 -5.40 -9.98 3.24
CA THR A 102 -4.22 -10.61 3.83
C THR A 102 -3.60 -11.57 2.80
N MET A 103 -2.29 -11.76 2.85
CA MET A 103 -1.58 -12.64 1.94
C MET A 103 -0.62 -13.57 2.69
N LYS A 104 -1.08 -14.81 2.97
CA LYS A 104 -0.29 -15.76 3.78
C LYS A 104 0.91 -16.36 3.04
N THR A 105 0.86 -16.44 1.73
CA THR A 105 1.87 -17.17 0.92
C THR A 105 2.71 -16.29 0.02
N GLY A 106 2.30 -15.03 -0.19
CA GLY A 106 3.02 -14.04 -0.99
C GLY A 106 3.62 -12.94 -0.13
N ALA A 107 4.32 -12.04 -0.76
CA ALA A 107 4.90 -10.86 -0.14
C ALA A 107 4.86 -9.70 -1.15
N THR A 108 4.83 -8.50 -0.65
CA THR A 108 4.99 -7.26 -1.41
C THR A 108 6.35 -6.64 -1.12
N ASP A 109 6.72 -5.62 -1.86
CA ASP A 109 7.92 -4.81 -1.60
C ASP A 109 7.98 -4.27 -0.16
N GLY A 110 6.83 -4.17 0.51
CA GLY A 110 6.73 -3.79 1.91
C GLY A 110 7.62 -4.58 2.86
N GLY A 111 7.83 -5.86 2.56
CA GLY A 111 8.68 -6.74 3.37
C GLY A 111 10.16 -6.34 3.42
N ARG A 112 10.66 -5.58 2.45
CA ARG A 112 12.04 -5.05 2.46
C ARG A 112 12.13 -3.72 3.18
N TYR A 113 11.22 -2.82 2.89
CA TYR A 113 11.19 -1.52 3.56
C TYR A 113 10.91 -1.65 5.06
N ASN A 114 10.05 -2.60 5.45
CA ASN A 114 9.67 -2.80 6.86
C ASN A 114 10.86 -3.10 7.79
N VAL A 115 11.89 -3.79 7.29
CA VAL A 115 13.08 -4.17 8.08
C VAL A 115 14.30 -3.29 7.84
N MET A 116 14.21 -2.29 6.95
CA MET A 116 15.34 -1.42 6.63
C MET A 116 15.70 -0.49 7.79
N GLY A 117 17.00 -0.35 8.07
CA GLY A 117 17.53 0.68 8.98
C GLY A 117 16.90 0.69 10.36
N GLY A 118 16.56 -0.46 10.93
CA GLY A 118 15.87 -0.57 12.23
C GLY A 118 14.34 -0.55 12.11
N GLY A 119 13.81 -0.67 10.90
CA GLY A 119 12.37 -0.68 10.61
C GLY A 119 11.86 0.67 10.09
N ARG A 120 10.93 0.59 9.12
CA ARG A 120 10.24 1.77 8.59
C ARG A 120 8.74 1.57 8.64
N PRO A 121 7.96 2.63 8.90
CA PRO A 121 6.52 2.62 8.73
C PRO A 121 6.15 2.29 7.29
N VAL A 122 5.47 1.17 7.08
CA VAL A 122 5.06 0.69 5.76
C VAL A 122 3.58 0.35 5.77
N VAL A 123 2.91 0.59 4.67
CA VAL A 123 1.58 0.08 4.35
C VAL A 123 1.53 -0.30 2.87
N ALA A 124 0.81 -1.37 2.54
CA ALA A 124 0.53 -1.73 1.16
C ALA A 124 -0.95 -1.52 0.83
N LEU A 125 -1.20 -0.86 -0.29
CA LEU A 125 -2.50 -0.71 -0.93
C LEU A 125 -2.48 -1.48 -2.24
N CYS A 126 -3.49 -2.31 -2.46
CA CYS A 126 -3.54 -3.23 -3.58
C CYS A 126 -4.76 -2.95 -4.47
N LEU A 127 -4.58 -3.02 -5.78
CA LEU A 127 -5.69 -3.08 -6.72
C LEU A 127 -6.24 -4.52 -6.78
N PRO A 128 -7.54 -4.74 -6.51
CA PRO A 128 -8.17 -6.03 -6.76
C PRO A 128 -8.00 -6.43 -8.22
N THR A 129 -7.43 -7.60 -8.47
CA THR A 129 -7.12 -8.07 -9.81
C THR A 129 -7.62 -9.49 -10.01
N ARG A 130 -8.51 -9.72 -11.00
CA ARG A 130 -8.85 -11.05 -11.46
C ARG A 130 -7.75 -11.58 -12.38
N TYR A 131 -7.50 -12.88 -12.31
CA TYR A 131 -6.52 -13.57 -13.16
C TYR A 131 -5.07 -13.04 -12.98
N LEU A 132 -4.74 -12.63 -11.74
CA LEU A 132 -3.39 -12.22 -11.39
C LEU A 132 -2.39 -13.33 -11.74
N HIS A 133 -1.20 -12.97 -12.27
CA HIS A 133 -0.17 -13.85 -12.81
C HIS A 133 -0.58 -14.69 -14.06
N ALA A 134 -1.73 -14.42 -14.65
CA ALA A 134 -2.08 -14.97 -15.95
C ALA A 134 -1.59 -14.07 -17.10
N ASN A 135 -1.78 -14.51 -18.35
CA ASN A 135 -1.38 -13.72 -19.52
C ASN A 135 -2.12 -12.37 -19.62
N SER A 136 -3.27 -12.24 -19.00
CA SER A 136 -4.04 -10.99 -18.91
C SER A 136 -4.73 -10.93 -17.54
N GLY A 137 -4.62 -9.80 -16.87
CA GLY A 137 -5.35 -9.47 -15.66
C GLY A 137 -6.50 -8.51 -15.94
N MET A 138 -7.46 -8.47 -15.04
CA MET A 138 -8.59 -7.54 -15.09
C MET A 138 -8.70 -6.76 -13.80
N ILE A 139 -8.75 -5.44 -13.89
CA ILE A 139 -8.99 -4.50 -12.78
C ILE A 139 -10.24 -3.68 -13.06
N SER A 140 -10.80 -3.06 -12.03
CA SER A 140 -11.85 -2.05 -12.18
C SER A 140 -11.23 -0.66 -12.26
N LYS A 141 -11.65 0.12 -13.25
CA LYS A 141 -11.23 1.52 -13.33
C LYS A 141 -11.69 2.32 -12.11
N ALA A 142 -12.87 2.01 -11.56
CA ALA A 142 -13.37 2.67 -10.35
C ALA A 142 -12.46 2.40 -9.14
N ASP A 143 -11.93 1.19 -8.99
CA ASP A 143 -10.98 0.86 -7.91
C ASP A 143 -9.65 1.61 -8.09
N TYR A 144 -9.18 1.74 -9.33
CA TYR A 144 -7.99 2.53 -9.65
C TYR A 144 -8.20 4.01 -9.30
N ASP A 145 -9.32 4.60 -9.71
CA ASP A 145 -9.64 6.00 -9.44
C ASP A 145 -9.78 6.26 -7.93
N ALA A 146 -10.41 5.34 -7.20
CA ALA A 146 -10.54 5.40 -5.73
C ALA A 146 -9.16 5.29 -5.04
N LEU A 147 -8.29 4.38 -5.48
CA LEU A 147 -6.93 4.24 -4.97
C LEU A 147 -6.13 5.52 -5.19
N LEU A 148 -6.18 6.07 -6.39
CA LEU A 148 -5.46 7.30 -6.74
C LEU A 148 -5.93 8.48 -5.90
N THR A 149 -7.25 8.63 -5.74
CA THR A 149 -7.86 9.70 -4.93
C THR A 149 -7.45 9.55 -3.46
N LEU A 150 -7.57 8.35 -2.89
CA LEU A 150 -7.19 8.06 -1.51
C LEU A 150 -5.73 8.46 -1.22
N ILE A 151 -4.81 8.05 -2.09
CA ILE A 151 -3.39 8.35 -1.88
C ILE A 151 -3.11 9.84 -2.06
N LYS A 152 -3.71 10.47 -3.07
CA LYS A 152 -3.56 11.91 -3.31
C LYS A 152 -4.02 12.72 -2.11
N ASP A 153 -5.22 12.46 -1.60
CA ASP A 153 -5.77 13.18 -0.46
C ASP A 153 -4.95 12.93 0.81
N PHE A 154 -4.54 11.68 1.04
CA PHE A 154 -3.67 11.33 2.15
C PHE A 154 -2.34 12.10 2.09
N LEU A 155 -1.64 12.08 0.94
CA LEU A 155 -0.36 12.76 0.76
C LEU A 155 -0.47 14.28 0.84
N THR A 156 -1.57 14.84 0.36
CA THR A 156 -1.80 16.30 0.42
C THR A 156 -2.01 16.79 1.85
N THR A 157 -2.53 15.95 2.75
CA THR A 157 -2.80 16.29 4.16
C THR A 157 -1.69 15.85 5.12
N LEU A 158 -0.62 15.24 4.62
CA LEU A 158 0.54 14.85 5.42
C LEU A 158 1.34 16.08 5.85
N THR A 159 1.75 16.11 7.12
CA THR A 159 2.70 17.08 7.67
C THR A 159 3.95 16.38 8.14
N ALA A 160 5.05 17.10 8.28
CA ALA A 160 6.30 16.58 8.84
C ALA A 160 6.08 15.99 10.24
N GLU A 161 5.20 16.59 11.05
CA GLU A 161 4.83 16.06 12.36
C GLU A 161 4.13 14.70 12.26
N LYS A 162 3.14 14.54 11.36
CA LYS A 162 2.45 13.26 11.14
C LYS A 162 3.42 12.17 10.66
N VAL A 163 4.34 12.51 9.74
CA VAL A 163 5.36 11.59 9.26
C VAL A 163 6.21 11.08 10.42
N ASN A 164 6.72 11.97 11.27
CA ASN A 164 7.49 11.61 12.46
C ASN A 164 6.68 10.75 13.45
N ALA A 165 5.41 11.07 13.64
CA ALA A 165 4.53 10.34 14.56
C ALA A 165 4.33 8.86 14.16
N PHE A 166 4.43 8.50 12.89
CA PHE A 166 4.32 7.11 12.45
C PHE A 166 5.46 6.24 12.97
N SER A 167 6.65 6.79 13.17
CA SER A 167 7.82 6.07 13.69
C SER A 167 7.91 6.04 15.22
N GLN A 168 7.11 6.85 15.91
CA GLN A 168 7.16 6.91 17.38
C GLN A 168 6.41 5.71 17.99
N PHE A 169 7.06 5.03 18.94
CA PHE A 169 6.40 4.06 19.82
C PHE A 169 5.54 4.80 20.85
N ARG A 170 4.43 4.19 21.27
CA ARG A 170 3.73 4.67 22.47
C ARG A 170 4.72 4.57 23.65
N GLN A 171 4.99 5.69 24.30
CA GLN A 171 5.52 5.62 25.65
C GLN A 171 4.43 5.01 26.52
N VAL A 172 4.73 3.87 27.13
CA VAL A 172 3.86 3.28 28.16
C VAL A 172 4.31 3.94 29.43
N ASP A 173 3.46 4.85 29.95
CA ASP A 173 3.66 5.43 31.29
C ASP A 173 3.48 4.36 32.36
#